data_cd02179c230492110435f6f2232f76f4
#
_entry.id   cd02179c230492110435f6f2232f76f4
#
_cell.length_a   1.000
_cell.length_b   1.000
_cell.length_c   1.000
_cell.angle_alpha   90.00
_cell.angle_beta   90.00
_cell.angle_gamma   90.00
#
_symmetry.space_group_name_H-M   'P 1'
#
loop_
_entity.id
_entity.type
_entity.pdbx_description
1 polymer ?
#
loop_
_entity_poly.entity_id
_entity_poly.type
_entity_poly.pdbx_seq_one_letter_code
_entity_poly.pdbx_strand_id
1 'polypeptide(L)'
;DTMISISGAPYDSLQEMIGLCGDSTQSLKANGVKYEQIDLVNDDFDDDKIISRLKENNVKLVEIQRSRGYAHRLSLTISKLERIIKKIHEVNKDVIIMVDNCYGELVEKLEPGHIGADVVVGSLMKNLGGGIASTGGYVAGNKDLINMVAERLTAPGIGKDLGANFNLNNSFFKGIFMAPNAVKSALKTAVFTAYMLEKLGYKNVSPAYNDERTDIIQTLELGSKENLVSFTQGIQSTSPIDSFVRVMAAPMPGYPFDEVMAAGSFTQGSTIELSADAPVVEPYTLYMQGGLTLEYGKLSILLALTNMKNN
;
A
#
# COMPACT_ATOMS: atom_id res chain seq x y z
N ASP A 1 23.79 -10.41 -7.24
CA ASP A 1 22.42 -10.76 -7.66
C ASP A 1 21.69 -9.49 -8.12
N THR A 2 20.73 -9.64 -9.05
CA THR A 2 19.89 -8.53 -9.54
C THR A 2 18.47 -8.70 -9.03
N MET A 3 17.91 -7.64 -8.48
CA MET A 3 16.49 -7.45 -8.18
C MET A 3 15.90 -6.50 -9.24
N ILE A 4 14.73 -6.81 -9.74
CA ILE A 4 14.02 -5.95 -10.69
C ILE A 4 12.60 -5.67 -10.19
N SER A 5 12.23 -4.38 -10.12
CA SER A 5 10.82 -3.99 -9.97
C SER A 5 10.17 -3.88 -11.34
N ILE A 6 9.02 -4.49 -11.53
CA ILE A 6 8.27 -4.49 -12.81
C ILE A 6 6.95 -3.73 -12.75
N SER A 7 6.69 -3.07 -11.63
CA SER A 7 5.50 -2.24 -11.39
C SER A 7 5.82 -0.74 -11.28
N GLY A 8 6.99 -0.34 -11.77
CA GLY A 8 7.53 1.01 -11.65
C GLY A 8 8.36 1.20 -10.39
N ALA A 9 8.52 2.46 -9.96
CA ALA A 9 9.27 2.78 -8.76
C ALA A 9 8.56 2.17 -7.53
N PRO A 10 9.33 1.49 -6.65
CA PRO A 10 8.76 0.98 -5.43
C PRO A 10 8.40 2.12 -4.47
N TYR A 11 7.60 1.80 -3.46
CA TYR A 11 7.21 2.70 -2.39
C TYR A 11 8.43 3.35 -1.70
N ASP A 12 8.29 4.60 -1.24
CA ASP A 12 9.41 5.45 -0.82
C ASP A 12 10.34 4.82 0.21
N SER A 13 9.82 4.23 1.29
CA SER A 13 10.68 3.56 2.28
C SER A 13 11.38 2.32 1.72
N LEU A 14 10.82 1.67 0.71
CA LEU A 14 11.48 0.56 0.02
C LEU A 14 12.59 1.10 -0.91
N GLN A 15 12.43 2.27 -1.50
CA GLN A 15 13.49 2.93 -2.27
C GLN A 15 14.71 3.20 -1.39
N GLU A 16 14.51 3.68 -0.16
CA GLU A 16 15.61 3.90 0.79
C GLU A 16 16.28 2.57 1.19
N MET A 17 15.49 1.54 1.47
CA MET A 17 16.00 0.20 1.78
C MET A 17 16.81 -0.40 0.60
N ILE A 18 16.38 -0.19 -0.61
CA ILE A 18 17.12 -0.60 -1.82
C ILE A 18 18.39 0.25 -1.96
N GLY A 19 18.38 1.51 -1.55
CA GLY A 19 19.46 2.47 -1.72
C GLY A 19 19.35 3.27 -3.03
N LEU A 20 18.11 3.58 -3.44
CA LEU A 20 17.83 4.50 -4.55
C LEU A 20 17.86 5.96 -4.08
N CYS A 21 17.59 6.17 -2.81
CA CYS A 21 17.75 7.44 -2.11
C CYS A 21 18.36 7.19 -0.72
N GLY A 22 18.73 8.27 -0.02
CA GLY A 22 19.42 8.18 1.26
C GLY A 22 20.88 7.72 1.14
N ASP A 23 21.54 7.57 2.28
CA ASP A 23 22.97 7.25 2.39
C ASP A 23 23.27 6.02 3.27
N SER A 24 22.26 5.15 3.49
CA SER A 24 22.39 3.98 4.33
C SER A 24 23.42 2.99 3.80
N THR A 25 24.43 2.70 4.62
CA THR A 25 25.45 1.66 4.33
C THR A 25 24.88 0.25 4.44
N GLN A 26 23.64 0.10 4.89
CA GLN A 26 22.93 -1.18 5.04
C GLN A 26 21.89 -1.41 3.94
N SER A 27 21.80 -0.52 2.96
CA SER A 27 20.91 -0.70 1.81
C SER A 27 21.28 -1.94 0.98
N LEU A 28 20.34 -2.44 0.18
CA LEU A 28 20.61 -3.59 -0.70
C LEU A 28 21.74 -3.30 -1.69
N LYS A 29 21.77 -2.10 -2.29
CA LYS A 29 22.85 -1.69 -3.22
C LYS A 29 24.19 -1.59 -2.53
N ALA A 30 24.26 -1.06 -1.32
CA ALA A 30 25.50 -1.01 -0.54
C ALA A 30 26.03 -2.41 -0.21
N ASN A 31 25.15 -3.41 -0.14
CA ASN A 31 25.47 -4.83 0.06
C ASN A 31 25.59 -5.63 -1.27
N GLY A 32 25.76 -4.95 -2.40
CA GLY A 32 26.11 -5.56 -3.68
C GLY A 32 24.93 -6.10 -4.50
N VAL A 33 23.69 -5.80 -4.12
CA VAL A 33 22.50 -6.11 -4.92
C VAL A 33 22.35 -5.05 -6.02
N LYS A 34 22.19 -5.48 -7.26
CA LYS A 34 21.85 -4.61 -8.38
C LYS A 34 20.33 -4.42 -8.43
N TYR A 35 19.89 -3.20 -8.66
CA TYR A 35 18.49 -2.87 -8.84
C TYR A 35 18.24 -2.40 -10.28
N GLU A 36 17.14 -2.88 -10.83
CA GLU A 36 16.60 -2.46 -12.13
C GLU A 36 15.10 -2.18 -12.01
N GLN A 37 14.56 -1.42 -12.96
CA GLN A 37 13.14 -1.04 -12.96
C GLN A 37 12.59 -1.10 -14.37
N ILE A 38 11.37 -1.61 -14.49
CA ILE A 38 10.52 -1.52 -15.66
C ILE A 38 9.19 -0.89 -15.23
N ASP A 39 8.86 0.23 -15.86
CA ASP A 39 7.63 0.96 -15.58
C ASP A 39 6.45 0.29 -16.27
N LEU A 40 5.26 0.52 -15.73
CA LEU A 40 4.01 0.13 -16.36
C LEU A 40 3.73 1.00 -17.59
N VAL A 41 3.04 0.43 -18.55
CA VAL A 41 2.56 1.12 -19.76
C VAL A 41 1.04 1.08 -19.76
N ASN A 42 0.39 2.25 -19.72
CA ASN A 42 -1.06 2.37 -19.64
C ASN A 42 -1.67 1.54 -18.47
N ASP A 43 -1.10 1.68 -17.29
CA ASP A 43 -1.49 0.96 -16.07
C ASP A 43 -1.41 -0.57 -16.18
N ASP A 44 -0.57 -1.10 -17.08
CA ASP A 44 -0.35 -2.54 -17.23
C ASP A 44 1.14 -2.86 -17.43
N PHE A 45 1.50 -4.13 -17.28
CA PHE A 45 2.87 -4.59 -17.46
C PHE A 45 3.35 -4.44 -18.90
N ASP A 46 4.59 -4.00 -19.08
CA ASP A 46 5.32 -4.10 -20.35
C ASP A 46 5.86 -5.53 -20.51
N ASP A 47 4.97 -6.44 -20.90
CA ASP A 47 5.26 -7.87 -20.99
C ASP A 47 6.50 -8.15 -21.85
N ASP A 48 6.63 -7.48 -23.00
CA ASP A 48 7.72 -7.74 -23.95
C ASP A 48 9.07 -7.34 -23.35
N LYS A 49 9.13 -6.17 -22.68
CA LYS A 49 10.34 -5.68 -22.04
C LYS A 49 10.73 -6.55 -20.84
N ILE A 50 9.76 -6.94 -20.01
CA ILE A 50 9.94 -7.83 -18.86
C ILE A 50 10.50 -9.18 -19.32
N ILE A 51 9.85 -9.82 -20.28
CA ILE A 51 10.24 -11.15 -20.76
C ILE A 51 11.60 -11.09 -21.48
N SER A 52 11.85 -10.06 -22.27
CA SER A 52 13.15 -9.87 -22.90
C SER A 52 14.28 -9.77 -21.88
N ARG A 53 14.07 -8.97 -20.81
CA ARG A 53 15.06 -8.79 -19.74
C ARG A 53 15.34 -10.07 -18.96
N LEU A 54 14.30 -10.85 -18.67
CA LEU A 54 14.43 -12.08 -17.88
C LEU A 54 15.13 -13.24 -18.63
N LYS A 55 15.21 -13.19 -19.95
CA LYS A 55 15.98 -14.14 -20.76
C LYS A 55 17.50 -14.07 -20.51
N GLU A 56 18.00 -12.95 -20.00
CA GLU A 56 19.44 -12.79 -19.69
C GLU A 56 19.89 -13.59 -18.43
N ASN A 57 18.99 -14.21 -17.72
CA ASN A 57 19.21 -15.21 -16.65
C ASN A 57 20.07 -14.75 -15.45
N ASN A 58 20.19 -13.45 -15.20
CA ASN A 58 20.94 -12.88 -14.07
C ASN A 58 20.04 -12.21 -13.01
N VAL A 59 18.73 -12.18 -13.22
CA VAL A 59 17.74 -11.68 -12.27
C VAL A 59 17.40 -12.79 -11.29
N LYS A 60 17.46 -12.49 -9.98
CA LYS A 60 17.12 -13.43 -8.91
C LYS A 60 15.77 -13.14 -8.27
N LEU A 61 15.36 -11.88 -8.26
CA LEU A 61 14.11 -11.45 -7.65
C LEU A 61 13.38 -10.49 -8.59
N VAL A 62 12.12 -10.78 -8.85
CA VAL A 62 11.14 -9.86 -9.42
C VAL A 62 10.26 -9.36 -8.29
N GLU A 63 10.22 -8.06 -8.10
CA GLU A 63 9.34 -7.36 -7.17
C GLU A 63 8.16 -6.75 -7.91
N ILE A 64 6.96 -6.90 -7.35
CA ILE A 64 5.73 -6.32 -7.84
C ILE A 64 5.01 -5.62 -6.69
N GLN A 65 4.91 -4.31 -6.75
CA GLN A 65 4.04 -3.55 -5.86
C GLN A 65 2.63 -3.50 -6.47
N ARG A 66 1.68 -4.20 -5.83
CA ARG A 66 0.30 -4.32 -6.33
C ARG A 66 -0.45 -3.00 -6.26
N SER A 67 -0.47 -2.36 -5.10
CA SER A 67 -1.16 -1.10 -4.89
C SER A 67 -0.39 0.07 -5.50
N ARG A 68 -1.14 1.15 -5.80
CA ARG A 68 -0.56 2.35 -6.41
C ARG A 68 0.38 3.14 -5.49
N GLY A 69 0.26 3.00 -4.16
CA GLY A 69 0.93 3.95 -3.27
C GLY A 69 0.54 5.39 -3.59
N TYR A 70 1.52 6.28 -3.74
CA TYR A 70 1.33 7.66 -4.20
C TYR A 70 1.49 7.84 -5.73
N ALA A 71 1.54 6.77 -6.49
CA ALA A 71 1.64 6.87 -7.94
C ALA A 71 0.29 7.17 -8.60
N HIS A 72 0.32 7.92 -9.70
CA HIS A 72 -0.85 8.25 -10.52
C HIS A 72 -1.29 7.10 -11.46
N ARG A 73 -1.12 5.87 -11.03
CA ARG A 73 -1.52 4.66 -11.77
C ARG A 73 -2.69 3.95 -11.10
N LEU A 74 -3.38 3.11 -11.81
CA LEU A 74 -4.30 2.16 -11.20
C LEU A 74 -3.53 1.06 -10.46
N SER A 75 -4.15 0.48 -9.44
CA SER A 75 -3.62 -0.71 -8.77
C SER A 75 -3.80 -1.94 -9.65
N LEU A 76 -2.92 -2.92 -9.48
CA LEU A 76 -2.86 -4.09 -10.35
C LEU A 76 -3.88 -5.15 -9.91
N THR A 77 -4.71 -5.59 -10.86
CA THR A 77 -5.69 -6.67 -10.62
C THR A 77 -5.01 -8.03 -10.49
N ILE A 78 -5.66 -8.96 -9.82
CA ILE A 78 -5.18 -10.35 -9.76
C ILE A 78 -5.03 -10.96 -11.15
N SER A 79 -5.90 -10.62 -12.08
CA SER A 79 -5.80 -11.11 -13.46
C SER A 79 -4.56 -10.60 -14.20
N LYS A 80 -4.17 -9.34 -14.00
CA LYS A 80 -2.91 -8.80 -14.55
C LYS A 80 -1.69 -9.49 -13.94
N LEU A 81 -1.71 -9.68 -12.60
CA LEU A 81 -0.65 -10.40 -11.90
C LEU A 81 -0.53 -11.85 -12.39
N GLU A 82 -1.64 -12.58 -12.50
CA GLU A 82 -1.65 -13.98 -12.97
C GLU A 82 -1.03 -14.10 -14.36
N ARG A 83 -1.41 -13.22 -15.28
CA ARG A 83 -0.88 -13.18 -16.64
C ARG A 83 0.64 -13.02 -16.66
N ILE A 84 1.15 -12.02 -15.94
CA ILE A 84 2.60 -11.75 -15.99
C ILE A 84 3.39 -12.81 -15.23
N ILE A 85 2.94 -13.27 -14.08
CA ILE A 85 3.59 -14.31 -13.28
C ILE A 85 3.73 -15.60 -14.12
N LYS A 86 2.68 -16.01 -14.81
CA LYS A 86 2.72 -17.17 -15.70
C LYS A 86 3.77 -17.00 -16.79
N LYS A 87 3.80 -15.87 -17.48
CA LYS A 87 4.80 -15.58 -18.53
C LYS A 87 6.22 -15.58 -17.99
N ILE A 88 6.44 -15.05 -16.79
CA ILE A 88 7.75 -15.04 -16.15
C ILE A 88 8.21 -16.48 -15.90
N HIS A 89 7.38 -17.32 -15.30
CA HIS A 89 7.72 -18.71 -14.99
C HIS A 89 7.94 -19.57 -16.26
N GLU A 90 7.30 -19.23 -17.39
CA GLU A 90 7.55 -19.89 -18.69
C GLU A 90 8.97 -19.61 -19.21
N VAL A 91 9.54 -18.44 -18.87
CA VAL A 91 10.85 -17.98 -19.37
C VAL A 91 11.98 -18.28 -18.36
N ASN A 92 11.73 -18.09 -17.08
CA ASN A 92 12.70 -18.28 -16.02
C ASN A 92 12.02 -18.87 -14.79
N LYS A 93 12.18 -20.16 -14.56
CA LYS A 93 11.59 -20.89 -13.43
C LYS A 93 12.31 -20.68 -12.10
N ASP A 94 13.55 -20.18 -12.14
CA ASP A 94 14.40 -20.03 -10.96
C ASP A 94 14.35 -18.62 -10.37
N VAL A 95 13.66 -17.69 -11.03
CA VAL A 95 13.46 -16.35 -10.50
C VAL A 95 12.38 -16.35 -9.44
N ILE A 96 12.63 -15.69 -8.33
CA ILE A 96 11.67 -15.54 -7.23
C ILE A 96 10.75 -14.35 -7.55
N ILE A 97 9.45 -14.57 -7.50
CA ILE A 97 8.44 -13.51 -7.66
C ILE A 97 7.88 -13.14 -6.30
N MET A 98 8.19 -11.92 -5.86
CA MET A 98 7.68 -11.32 -4.63
C MET A 98 6.62 -10.27 -4.95
N VAL A 99 5.47 -10.36 -4.31
CA VAL A 99 4.39 -9.36 -4.44
C VAL A 99 4.19 -8.65 -3.11
N ASP A 100 4.38 -7.33 -3.11
CA ASP A 100 3.87 -6.47 -2.04
C ASP A 100 2.36 -6.29 -2.24
N ASN A 101 1.59 -6.89 -1.34
CA ASN A 101 0.14 -6.95 -1.42
C ASN A 101 -0.56 -5.92 -0.50
N CYS A 102 0.19 -5.01 0.10
CA CYS A 102 -0.38 -3.95 0.95
C CYS A 102 -1.56 -3.27 0.27
N TYR A 103 -2.65 -3.07 1.02
CA TYR A 103 -3.93 -2.50 0.58
C TYR A 103 -4.78 -3.37 -0.37
N GLY A 104 -4.21 -4.43 -0.98
CA GLY A 104 -4.91 -5.34 -1.88
C GLY A 104 -5.55 -6.55 -1.20
N GLU A 105 -5.13 -6.87 0.02
CA GLU A 105 -5.58 -8.06 0.72
C GLU A 105 -7.09 -8.03 0.95
N LEU A 106 -7.76 -9.15 0.67
CA LEU A 106 -9.20 -9.37 0.85
C LEU A 106 -10.11 -8.47 -0.02
N VAL A 107 -9.56 -7.80 -1.03
CA VAL A 107 -10.32 -6.98 -1.96
C VAL A 107 -10.87 -7.81 -3.11
N GLU A 108 -10.03 -8.63 -3.72
CA GLU A 108 -10.44 -9.59 -4.75
C GLU A 108 -10.59 -11.01 -4.17
N LYS A 109 -11.14 -11.91 -4.96
CA LYS A 109 -11.44 -13.29 -4.53
C LYS A 109 -10.18 -14.13 -4.30
N LEU A 110 -9.12 -13.88 -5.06
CA LEU A 110 -7.84 -14.57 -4.98
C LEU A 110 -6.76 -13.60 -4.50
N GLU A 111 -5.74 -14.15 -3.88
CA GLU A 111 -4.54 -13.43 -3.46
C GLU A 111 -3.35 -13.83 -4.36
N PRO A 112 -2.27 -13.02 -4.41
CA PRO A 112 -1.14 -13.30 -5.29
C PRO A 112 -0.53 -14.69 -5.11
N GLY A 113 -0.53 -15.23 -3.89
CA GLY A 113 -0.06 -16.60 -3.64
C GLY A 113 -0.90 -17.69 -4.30
N HIS A 114 -2.18 -17.46 -4.59
CA HIS A 114 -3.03 -18.43 -5.29
C HIS A 114 -2.73 -18.50 -6.80
N ILE A 115 -2.09 -17.48 -7.34
CA ILE A 115 -1.83 -17.32 -8.78
C ILE A 115 -0.35 -17.47 -9.14
N GLY A 116 0.47 -17.98 -8.21
CA GLY A 116 1.84 -18.36 -8.48
C GLY A 116 2.93 -17.40 -8.01
N ALA A 117 2.61 -16.37 -7.21
CA ALA A 117 3.65 -15.61 -6.52
C ALA A 117 4.38 -16.50 -5.50
N ASP A 118 5.72 -16.48 -5.51
CA ASP A 118 6.54 -17.30 -4.61
C ASP A 118 6.52 -16.76 -3.19
N VAL A 119 6.48 -15.44 -3.05
CA VAL A 119 6.44 -14.74 -1.78
C VAL A 119 5.44 -13.57 -1.86
N VAL A 120 4.59 -13.47 -0.86
CA VAL A 120 3.66 -12.36 -0.68
C VAL A 120 3.97 -11.68 0.63
N VAL A 121 4.14 -10.38 0.60
CA VAL A 121 4.45 -9.56 1.77
C VAL A 121 3.38 -8.51 2.00
N GLY A 122 3.22 -8.10 3.24
CA GLY A 122 2.31 -7.01 3.57
C GLY A 122 2.37 -6.61 5.03
N SER A 123 1.58 -5.61 5.38
CA SER A 123 1.53 -5.03 6.73
C SER A 123 0.28 -5.46 7.48
N LEU A 124 0.45 -5.86 8.75
CA LEU A 124 -0.67 -6.09 9.66
C LEU A 124 -1.26 -4.79 10.24
N MET A 125 -0.62 -3.65 10.00
CA MET A 125 -1.18 -2.33 10.34
C MET A 125 -2.12 -1.79 9.24
N LYS A 126 -2.34 -2.59 8.19
CA LYS A 126 -3.23 -2.31 7.06
C LYS A 126 -4.38 -3.33 7.04
N ASN A 127 -4.77 -3.79 5.85
CA ASN A 127 -5.95 -4.65 5.63
C ASN A 127 -6.03 -5.83 6.59
N LEU A 128 -5.01 -6.70 6.62
CA LEU A 128 -5.08 -7.94 7.39
C LEU A 128 -5.07 -7.77 8.91
N GLY A 129 -4.61 -6.63 9.40
CA GLY A 129 -4.69 -6.35 10.83
C GLY A 129 -6.06 -5.92 11.32
N GLY A 130 -7.00 -5.60 10.41
CA GLY A 130 -8.39 -5.28 10.72
C GLY A 130 -8.61 -4.13 11.69
N GLY A 131 -7.60 -3.24 11.87
CA GLY A 131 -7.58 -2.17 12.86
C GLY A 131 -7.37 -2.66 14.31
N ILE A 132 -6.96 -3.92 14.49
CA ILE A 132 -6.73 -4.54 15.82
C ILE A 132 -5.25 -4.82 16.05
N ALA A 133 -4.51 -5.24 15.02
CA ALA A 133 -3.09 -5.47 15.13
C ALA A 133 -2.35 -4.14 15.34
N SER A 134 -1.60 -4.04 16.44
CA SER A 134 -0.89 -2.82 16.84
C SER A 134 0.47 -2.65 16.16
N THR A 135 0.94 -3.65 15.45
CA THR A 135 2.24 -3.68 14.76
C THR A 135 2.31 -4.89 13.83
N GLY A 136 3.42 -5.04 13.14
CA GLY A 136 3.77 -6.26 12.45
C GLY A 136 3.52 -6.23 10.95
N GLY A 137 4.14 -7.20 10.31
CA GLY A 137 3.96 -7.54 8.92
C GLY A 137 3.82 -9.04 8.76
N TYR A 138 3.55 -9.48 7.56
CA TYR A 138 3.52 -10.89 7.22
C TYR A 138 4.36 -11.16 5.97
N VAL A 139 4.88 -12.37 5.93
CA VAL A 139 5.50 -12.95 4.74
C VAL A 139 4.89 -14.34 4.58
N ALA A 140 4.29 -14.59 3.43
CA ALA A 140 3.63 -15.86 3.10
C ALA A 140 4.11 -16.36 1.75
N GLY A 141 4.21 -17.69 1.57
CA GLY A 141 4.62 -18.27 0.28
C GLY A 141 5.40 -19.58 0.43
N ASN A 142 6.38 -19.76 -0.45
CA ASN A 142 7.20 -20.97 -0.49
C ASN A 142 7.91 -21.22 0.85
N LYS A 143 7.79 -22.45 1.35
CA LYS A 143 8.28 -22.84 2.67
C LYS A 143 9.78 -22.57 2.86
N ASP A 144 10.59 -22.84 1.85
CA ASP A 144 12.05 -22.69 1.96
C ASP A 144 12.42 -21.21 1.99
N LEU A 145 11.78 -20.38 1.17
CA LEU A 145 11.95 -18.93 1.19
C LEU A 145 11.50 -18.33 2.53
N ILE A 146 10.38 -18.80 3.10
CA ILE A 146 9.91 -18.34 4.42
C ILE A 146 10.90 -18.74 5.53
N ASN A 147 11.53 -19.92 5.46
CA ASN A 147 12.56 -20.30 6.41
C ASN A 147 13.79 -19.38 6.31
N MET A 148 14.26 -19.09 5.10
CA MET A 148 15.37 -18.12 4.88
C MET A 148 15.06 -16.74 5.45
N VAL A 149 13.85 -16.24 5.21
CA VAL A 149 13.38 -14.95 5.76
C VAL A 149 13.39 -14.99 7.29
N ALA A 150 12.89 -16.06 7.90
CA ALA A 150 12.84 -16.21 9.36
C ALA A 150 14.25 -16.21 9.98
N GLU A 151 15.21 -16.91 9.38
CA GLU A 151 16.59 -16.89 9.84
C GLU A 151 17.26 -15.52 9.70
N ARG A 152 16.90 -14.75 8.66
CA ARG A 152 17.41 -13.39 8.49
C ARG A 152 16.80 -12.40 9.47
N LEU A 153 15.51 -12.56 9.80
CA LEU A 153 14.80 -11.68 10.76
C LEU A 153 15.23 -11.93 12.21
N THR A 154 15.61 -13.14 12.54
CA THR A 154 16.03 -13.55 13.90
C THR A 154 17.54 -13.79 13.95
N ALA A 155 17.93 -15.04 13.81
CA ALA A 155 19.34 -15.44 13.65
C ALA A 155 19.40 -16.81 12.99
N PRO A 156 20.50 -17.14 12.28
CA PRO A 156 20.73 -18.48 11.76
C PRO A 156 20.63 -19.55 12.85
N GLY A 157 19.83 -20.59 12.57
CA GLY A 157 19.56 -21.67 13.52
C GLY A 157 18.47 -21.41 14.55
N ILE A 158 17.97 -20.18 14.66
CA ILE A 158 16.79 -19.82 15.49
C ILE A 158 15.53 -19.78 14.61
N GLY A 159 15.57 -19.04 13.53
CA GLY A 159 14.47 -18.95 12.57
C GLY A 159 13.12 -18.68 13.24
N LYS A 160 12.16 -19.60 13.00
CA LYS A 160 10.79 -19.51 13.55
C LYS A 160 10.64 -19.99 15.00
N ASP A 161 11.66 -20.60 15.57
CA ASP A 161 11.64 -21.11 16.95
C ASP A 161 11.91 -20.01 17.98
N LEU A 162 11.87 -18.76 17.57
CA LEU A 162 11.93 -17.60 18.45
C LEU A 162 10.77 -17.66 19.46
N GLY A 163 11.10 -17.55 20.74
CA GLY A 163 10.17 -17.73 21.86
C GLY A 163 9.05 -16.67 21.94
N ALA A 164 8.94 -15.98 23.07
CA ALA A 164 7.84 -15.07 23.34
C ALA A 164 7.76 -13.89 22.34
N ASN A 165 6.56 -13.64 21.84
CA ASN A 165 6.24 -12.53 20.93
C ASN A 165 5.44 -11.41 21.61
N PHE A 166 5.66 -11.18 22.91
CA PHE A 166 4.96 -10.17 23.70
C PHE A 166 3.43 -10.30 23.67
N ASN A 167 2.91 -11.51 23.51
CA ASN A 167 1.47 -11.82 23.40
C ASN A 167 0.75 -11.18 22.21
N LEU A 168 1.46 -10.79 21.16
CA LEU A 168 0.88 -10.15 19.97
C LEU A 168 0.05 -11.09 19.11
N ASN A 169 0.27 -12.41 19.20
CA ASN A 169 -0.47 -13.39 18.39
C ASN A 169 -1.99 -13.26 18.55
N ASN A 170 -2.47 -12.94 19.75
CA ASN A 170 -3.91 -12.78 19.98
C ASN A 170 -4.48 -11.61 19.17
N SER A 171 -3.78 -10.47 19.12
CA SER A 171 -4.19 -9.31 18.31
C SER A 171 -4.08 -9.61 16.82
N PHE A 172 -3.06 -10.33 16.38
CA PHE A 172 -2.88 -10.73 14.98
C PHE A 172 -4.03 -11.64 14.51
N PHE A 173 -4.34 -12.70 15.26
CA PHE A 173 -5.44 -13.61 14.89
C PHE A 173 -6.80 -12.93 14.94
N LYS A 174 -7.07 -12.08 15.95
CA LYS A 174 -8.29 -11.28 15.99
C LYS A 174 -8.36 -10.30 14.81
N GLY A 175 -7.25 -9.65 14.50
CA GLY A 175 -7.13 -8.74 13.38
C GLY A 175 -7.48 -9.43 12.06
N ILE A 176 -6.85 -10.55 11.76
CA ILE A 176 -7.14 -11.34 10.55
C ILE A 176 -8.60 -11.79 10.51
N PHE A 177 -9.17 -12.23 11.64
CA PHE A 177 -10.58 -12.62 11.70
C PHE A 177 -11.53 -11.45 11.40
N MET A 178 -11.21 -10.24 11.87
CA MET A 178 -12.03 -9.05 11.65
C MET A 178 -11.75 -8.34 10.32
N ALA A 179 -10.61 -8.61 9.70
CA ALA A 179 -10.14 -7.95 8.47
C ALA A 179 -11.18 -7.91 7.33
N PRO A 180 -11.95 -8.98 7.03
CA PRO A 180 -12.97 -8.91 5.97
C PRO A 180 -14.02 -7.82 6.20
N ASN A 181 -14.39 -7.56 7.46
CA ASN A 181 -15.33 -6.48 7.79
C ASN A 181 -14.69 -5.10 7.66
N ALA A 182 -13.45 -4.94 8.13
CA ALA A 182 -12.70 -3.69 8.02
C ALA A 182 -12.47 -3.32 6.54
N VAL A 183 -11.99 -4.26 5.73
CA VAL A 183 -11.76 -4.06 4.29
C VAL A 183 -13.06 -3.74 3.55
N LYS A 184 -14.14 -4.47 3.83
CA LYS A 184 -15.47 -4.15 3.27
C LYS A 184 -15.91 -2.73 3.61
N SER A 185 -15.69 -2.28 4.85
CA SER A 185 -16.05 -0.93 5.29
C SER A 185 -15.18 0.12 4.60
N ALA A 186 -13.88 -0.13 4.50
CA ALA A 186 -12.94 0.74 3.79
C ALA A 186 -13.32 0.90 2.29
N LEU A 187 -13.62 -0.21 1.61
CA LEU A 187 -14.09 -0.17 0.22
C LEU A 187 -15.37 0.64 0.06
N LYS A 188 -16.36 0.44 0.95
CA LYS A 188 -17.61 1.20 0.91
C LYS A 188 -17.39 2.68 1.20
N THR A 189 -16.46 3.02 2.10
CA THR A 189 -16.08 4.42 2.37
C THR A 189 -15.43 5.03 1.13
N ALA A 190 -14.51 4.32 0.47
CA ALA A 190 -13.87 4.79 -0.76
C ALA A 190 -14.90 5.02 -1.88
N VAL A 191 -15.81 4.06 -2.13
CA VAL A 191 -16.90 4.22 -3.11
C VAL A 191 -17.80 5.40 -2.77
N PHE A 192 -18.18 5.57 -1.51
CA PHE A 192 -18.99 6.71 -1.07
C PHE A 192 -18.27 8.04 -1.31
N THR A 193 -16.97 8.10 -1.01
CA THR A 193 -16.14 9.29 -1.25
C THR A 193 -16.10 9.65 -2.73
N ALA A 194 -15.80 8.67 -3.59
CA ALA A 194 -15.78 8.86 -5.04
C ALA A 194 -17.14 9.37 -5.54
N TYR A 195 -18.23 8.72 -5.15
CA TYR A 195 -19.58 9.13 -5.53
C TYR A 195 -19.90 10.58 -5.14
N MET A 196 -19.59 10.96 -3.89
CA MET A 196 -19.87 12.31 -3.39
C MET A 196 -19.09 13.38 -4.15
N LEU A 197 -17.80 13.16 -4.39
CA LEU A 197 -16.95 14.11 -5.10
C LEU A 197 -17.33 14.24 -6.58
N GLU A 198 -17.61 13.13 -7.26
CA GLU A 198 -18.12 13.19 -8.63
C GLU A 198 -19.45 13.95 -8.73
N LYS A 199 -20.36 13.76 -7.76
CA LYS A 199 -21.62 14.52 -7.70
C LYS A 199 -21.42 16.02 -7.42
N LEU A 200 -20.32 16.39 -6.77
CA LEU A 200 -19.92 17.78 -6.54
C LEU A 200 -19.14 18.38 -7.73
N GLY A 201 -18.89 17.60 -8.79
CA GLY A 201 -18.27 18.07 -10.03
C GLY A 201 -16.74 17.90 -10.09
N TYR A 202 -16.12 17.22 -9.13
CA TYR A 202 -14.71 16.84 -9.21
C TYR A 202 -14.52 15.78 -10.30
N LYS A 203 -13.56 15.99 -11.20
CA LYS A 203 -13.37 15.14 -12.39
C LYS A 203 -12.33 14.05 -12.20
N ASN A 204 -11.29 14.33 -11.40
CA ASN A 204 -10.14 13.45 -11.24
C ASN A 204 -10.26 12.71 -9.90
N VAL A 205 -11.18 11.76 -9.88
CA VAL A 205 -11.45 10.84 -8.77
C VAL A 205 -11.11 9.43 -9.25
N SER A 206 -10.17 8.76 -8.61
CA SER A 206 -9.67 7.47 -9.09
C SER A 206 -9.47 6.45 -7.95
N PRO A 207 -10.05 5.25 -8.05
CA PRO A 207 -11.04 4.81 -9.05
C PRO A 207 -12.35 5.62 -8.97
N ALA A 208 -13.11 5.68 -10.07
CA ALA A 208 -14.48 6.23 -10.05
C ALA A 208 -15.39 5.37 -9.15
N TYR A 209 -16.56 5.91 -8.77
CA TYR A 209 -17.43 5.19 -7.83
C TYR A 209 -17.96 3.85 -8.36
N ASN A 210 -18.04 3.69 -9.69
CA ASN A 210 -18.51 2.49 -10.37
C ASN A 210 -17.38 1.65 -11.00
N ASP A 211 -16.11 2.03 -10.81
CA ASP A 211 -14.98 1.26 -11.28
C ASP A 211 -14.73 0.03 -10.40
N GLU A 212 -14.15 -1.00 -11.01
CA GLU A 212 -13.60 -2.14 -10.27
C GLU A 212 -12.46 -1.69 -9.37
N ARG A 213 -12.40 -2.26 -8.16
CA ARG A 213 -11.39 -1.94 -7.17
C ARG A 213 -10.54 -3.15 -6.84
N THR A 214 -9.25 -2.93 -6.74
CA THR A 214 -8.25 -3.96 -6.45
C THR A 214 -7.45 -3.66 -5.18
N ASP A 215 -7.65 -2.46 -4.62
CA ASP A 215 -7.17 -2.04 -3.31
C ASP A 215 -8.20 -1.12 -2.63
N ILE A 216 -7.88 -0.64 -1.43
CA ILE A 216 -8.74 0.27 -0.64
C ILE A 216 -8.40 1.75 -0.83
N ILE A 217 -7.44 2.10 -1.69
CA ILE A 217 -7.01 3.48 -1.88
C ILE A 217 -7.99 4.24 -2.78
N GLN A 218 -8.31 5.45 -2.38
CA GLN A 218 -9.06 6.42 -3.15
C GLN A 218 -8.21 7.67 -3.36
N THR A 219 -7.95 8.05 -4.60
CA THR A 219 -7.28 9.30 -4.94
C THR A 219 -8.27 10.38 -5.36
N LEU A 220 -7.98 11.61 -4.98
CA LEU A 220 -8.84 12.78 -5.17
C LEU A 220 -7.97 13.97 -5.56
N GLU A 221 -8.14 14.53 -6.74
CA GLU A 221 -7.53 15.82 -7.07
C GLU A 221 -8.46 16.94 -6.57
N LEU A 222 -8.02 17.68 -5.57
CA LEU A 222 -8.82 18.70 -4.90
C LEU A 222 -8.59 20.12 -5.45
N GLY A 223 -7.60 20.27 -6.35
CA GLY A 223 -7.40 21.46 -7.18
C GLY A 223 -6.75 22.65 -6.49
N SER A 224 -6.63 22.67 -5.15
CA SER A 224 -5.92 23.71 -4.42
C SER A 224 -5.38 23.21 -3.08
N LYS A 225 -4.37 23.89 -2.57
CA LYS A 225 -3.80 23.66 -1.24
C LYS A 225 -4.85 23.83 -0.14
N GLU A 226 -5.70 24.84 -0.28
CA GLU A 226 -6.75 25.18 0.68
C GLU A 226 -7.77 24.03 0.78
N ASN A 227 -8.24 23.50 -0.34
CA ASN A 227 -9.13 22.35 -0.37
C ASN A 227 -8.48 21.10 0.24
N LEU A 228 -7.21 20.87 -0.11
CA LEU A 228 -6.43 19.75 0.41
C LEU A 228 -6.36 19.78 1.94
N VAL A 229 -5.92 20.90 2.51
CA VAL A 229 -5.81 21.09 3.95
C VAL A 229 -7.19 21.01 4.62
N SER A 230 -8.22 21.62 4.03
CA SER A 230 -9.59 21.64 4.58
C SER A 230 -10.21 20.26 4.60
N PHE A 231 -10.02 19.46 3.54
CA PHE A 231 -10.51 18.09 3.49
C PHE A 231 -9.81 17.23 4.56
N THR A 232 -8.49 17.30 4.61
CA THR A 232 -7.68 16.55 5.59
C THR A 232 -8.02 16.94 7.02
N GLN A 233 -8.22 18.24 7.29
CA GLN A 233 -8.68 18.75 8.58
C GLN A 233 -10.05 18.18 8.96
N GLY A 234 -10.97 18.05 7.99
CA GLY A 234 -12.29 17.46 8.23
C GLY A 234 -12.19 15.98 8.61
N ILE A 235 -11.33 15.20 7.94
CA ILE A 235 -11.04 13.82 8.33
C ILE A 235 -10.46 13.76 9.75
N GLN A 236 -9.44 14.58 10.05
CA GLN A 236 -8.82 14.63 11.38
C GLN A 236 -9.82 14.93 12.49
N SER A 237 -10.74 15.86 12.25
CA SER A 237 -11.73 16.28 13.25
C SER A 237 -12.70 15.17 13.68
N THR A 238 -12.79 14.08 12.92
CA THR A 238 -13.61 12.90 13.23
C THR A 238 -12.80 11.72 13.74
N SER A 239 -11.49 11.82 13.75
CA SER A 239 -10.62 10.73 14.18
C SER A 239 -10.90 10.34 15.63
N PRO A 240 -10.84 9.04 15.98
CA PRO A 240 -11.12 8.58 17.35
C PRO A 240 -10.09 9.10 18.37
N ILE A 241 -8.88 9.35 17.89
CA ILE A 241 -7.77 9.92 18.68
C ILE A 241 -7.34 11.22 18.00
N ASP A 242 -6.94 12.20 18.80
CA ASP A 242 -6.40 13.48 18.32
C ASP A 242 -7.32 14.29 17.41
N SER A 243 -8.65 14.12 17.54
CA SER A 243 -9.64 14.91 16.75
C SER A 243 -9.53 16.43 16.93
N PHE A 244 -8.94 16.87 18.02
CA PHE A 244 -8.70 18.28 18.33
C PHE A 244 -7.44 18.85 17.66
N VAL A 245 -6.58 17.98 17.10
CA VAL A 245 -5.34 18.42 16.44
C VAL A 245 -5.68 19.10 15.13
N ARG A 246 -5.09 20.27 14.91
CA ARG A 246 -5.18 21.00 13.67
C ARG A 246 -4.05 20.58 12.74
N VAL A 247 -4.37 19.81 11.72
CA VAL A 247 -3.39 19.40 10.71
C VAL A 247 -2.95 20.57 9.85
N MET A 248 -1.67 20.60 9.51
CA MET A 248 -1.02 21.62 8.68
C MET A 248 -0.01 20.93 7.77
N ALA A 249 0.27 21.57 6.64
CA ALA A 249 1.37 21.16 5.78
C ALA A 249 2.70 21.33 6.51
N ALA A 250 3.53 20.30 6.54
CA ALA A 250 4.82 20.30 7.18
C ALA A 250 5.81 19.37 6.46
N PRO A 251 7.13 19.65 6.54
CA PRO A 251 8.15 18.73 6.05
C PRO A 251 8.06 17.39 6.77
N MET A 252 8.15 16.29 6.02
CA MET A 252 8.20 14.95 6.57
C MET A 252 9.47 14.20 6.12
N PRO A 253 10.11 13.44 7.02
CA PRO A 253 11.29 12.66 6.65
C PRO A 253 10.99 11.70 5.51
N GLY A 254 11.87 11.68 4.49
CA GLY A 254 11.73 10.81 3.32
C GLY A 254 10.88 11.38 2.19
N TYR A 255 10.30 12.57 2.34
CA TYR A 255 9.49 13.22 1.29
C TYR A 255 10.14 14.51 0.82
N PRO A 256 10.16 14.79 -0.50
CA PRO A 256 10.75 16.00 -1.06
C PRO A 256 9.84 17.23 -0.96
N PHE A 257 8.59 17.08 -0.54
CA PHE A 257 7.58 18.13 -0.43
C PHE A 257 7.00 18.18 0.99
N ASP A 258 6.38 19.30 1.33
CA ASP A 258 5.52 19.35 2.51
C ASP A 258 4.36 18.37 2.35
N GLU A 259 4.04 17.64 3.41
CA GLU A 259 2.91 16.74 3.49
C GLU A 259 1.83 17.29 4.42
N VAL A 260 0.57 17.02 4.09
CA VAL A 260 -0.54 17.16 5.01
C VAL A 260 -1.15 15.79 5.27
N MET A 261 -1.34 15.42 6.54
CA MET A 261 -1.77 14.09 6.92
C MET A 261 -2.84 14.13 8.00
N ALA A 262 -3.93 13.43 7.80
CA ALA A 262 -4.88 13.04 8.84
C ALA A 262 -4.65 11.57 9.20
N ALA A 263 -4.22 11.33 10.43
CA ALA A 263 -3.80 9.99 10.88
C ALA A 263 -4.18 9.71 12.35
N GLY A 264 -5.22 10.35 12.85
CA GLY A 264 -5.71 10.14 14.21
C GLY A 264 -6.35 8.76 14.37
N SER A 265 -5.56 7.78 14.77
CA SER A 265 -5.95 6.39 14.90
C SER A 265 -5.56 5.82 16.25
N PHE A 266 -6.24 4.75 16.70
CA PHE A 266 -5.88 4.03 17.94
C PHE A 266 -4.46 3.44 17.86
N THR A 267 -4.06 3.02 16.68
CA THR A 267 -2.71 2.54 16.40
C THR A 267 -2.04 3.48 15.40
N GLN A 268 -0.99 4.19 15.81
CA GLN A 268 -0.25 5.07 14.91
C GLN A 268 0.28 4.30 13.69
N GLY A 269 0.05 4.84 12.49
CA GLY A 269 0.40 4.21 11.23
C GLY A 269 -0.62 3.18 10.73
N SER A 270 -1.72 2.94 11.45
CA SER A 270 -2.80 2.05 11.00
C SER A 270 -3.70 2.74 9.99
N THR A 271 -3.40 2.57 8.71
CA THR A 271 -4.13 3.22 7.61
C THR A 271 -5.51 2.63 7.36
N ILE A 272 -5.78 1.38 7.80
CA ILE A 272 -7.11 0.76 7.70
C ILE A 272 -8.16 1.46 8.60
N GLU A 273 -7.73 2.20 9.62
CA GLU A 273 -8.65 2.90 10.51
C GLU A 273 -9.35 4.06 9.77
N LEU A 274 -8.67 4.95 9.21
CA LEU A 274 -8.98 5.95 8.20
C LEU A 274 -7.82 6.94 8.17
N SER A 275 -7.20 7.11 7.04
CA SER A 275 -6.18 8.12 6.82
C SER A 275 -6.39 8.86 5.51
N ALA A 276 -5.85 10.06 5.46
CA ALA A 276 -5.84 10.90 4.27
C ALA A 276 -4.52 11.66 4.23
N ASP A 277 -3.71 11.37 3.24
CA ASP A 277 -2.35 11.87 3.11
C ASP A 277 -2.19 12.58 1.77
N ALA A 278 -1.42 13.66 1.73
CA ALA A 278 -1.21 14.36 0.48
C ALA A 278 0.09 15.16 0.45
N PRO A 279 0.90 15.03 -0.61
CA PRO A 279 1.93 15.99 -0.92
C PRO A 279 1.30 17.34 -1.31
N VAL A 280 1.83 18.43 -0.75
CA VAL A 280 1.33 19.78 -1.02
C VAL A 280 1.96 20.32 -2.31
N VAL A 281 1.64 19.68 -3.41
CA VAL A 281 2.12 19.97 -4.76
C VAL A 281 1.00 19.80 -5.79
N GLU A 282 1.01 20.61 -6.85
CA GLU A 282 0.03 20.45 -7.93
C GLU A 282 0.12 19.05 -8.57
N PRO A 283 -1.03 18.42 -8.89
CA PRO A 283 -2.40 18.96 -8.89
C PRO A 283 -3.16 18.83 -7.56
N TYR A 284 -2.49 18.74 -6.41
CA TYR A 284 -3.06 18.61 -5.07
C TYR A 284 -3.90 17.33 -4.92
N THR A 285 -3.23 16.23 -5.17
CA THR A 285 -3.83 14.89 -5.08
C THR A 285 -3.77 14.38 -3.65
N LEU A 286 -4.93 14.02 -3.12
CA LEU A 286 -5.06 13.37 -1.82
C LEU A 286 -5.21 11.86 -2.01
N TYR A 287 -4.58 11.09 -1.14
CA TYR A 287 -4.67 9.63 -1.05
C TYR A 287 -5.39 9.27 0.25
N MET A 288 -6.55 8.65 0.13
CA MET A 288 -7.37 8.27 1.28
C MET A 288 -7.54 6.76 1.31
N GLN A 289 -7.47 6.18 2.49
CA GLN A 289 -7.72 4.76 2.70
C GLN A 289 -8.31 4.50 4.09
N GLY A 290 -9.02 3.37 4.21
CA GLY A 290 -9.55 2.91 5.48
C GLY A 290 -11.00 3.30 5.76
N GLY A 291 -11.35 3.17 7.02
CA GLY A 291 -12.71 3.33 7.55
C GLY A 291 -13.20 2.05 8.20
N LEU A 292 -12.95 1.86 9.51
CA LEU A 292 -13.30 0.63 10.25
C LEU A 292 -14.79 0.32 10.23
N THR A 293 -15.63 1.35 10.23
CA THR A 293 -17.07 1.23 10.00
C THR A 293 -17.52 2.20 8.92
N LEU A 294 -18.53 1.81 8.16
CA LEU A 294 -19.08 2.66 7.09
C LEU A 294 -19.67 3.97 7.65
N GLU A 295 -20.28 3.91 8.81
CA GLU A 295 -20.91 5.07 9.48
C GLU A 295 -19.83 6.10 9.84
N TYR A 296 -18.73 5.66 10.42
CA TYR A 296 -17.58 6.51 10.71
C TYR A 296 -16.99 7.10 9.42
N GLY A 297 -16.74 6.28 8.40
CA GLY A 297 -16.24 6.74 7.12
C GLY A 297 -17.15 7.81 6.48
N LYS A 298 -18.48 7.57 6.45
CA LYS A 298 -19.44 8.55 5.93
C LYS A 298 -19.43 9.87 6.70
N LEU A 299 -19.41 9.82 8.03
CA LEU A 299 -19.36 11.02 8.85
C LEU A 299 -18.12 11.83 8.54
N SER A 300 -16.96 11.18 8.47
CA SER A 300 -15.67 11.81 8.17
C SER A 300 -15.68 12.51 6.81
N ILE A 301 -16.17 11.84 5.78
CA ILE A 301 -16.26 12.41 4.43
C ILE A 301 -17.23 13.58 4.38
N LEU A 302 -18.40 13.49 5.00
CA LEU A 302 -19.37 14.59 5.01
C LEU A 302 -18.81 15.83 5.71
N LEU A 303 -18.05 15.67 6.81
CA LEU A 303 -17.41 16.79 7.48
C LEU A 303 -16.25 17.36 6.65
N ALA A 304 -15.44 16.50 6.00
CA ALA A 304 -14.39 16.93 5.09
C ALA A 304 -14.94 17.81 3.94
N LEU A 305 -16.02 17.35 3.30
CA LEU A 305 -16.71 18.10 2.24
C LEU A 305 -17.34 19.41 2.75
N THR A 306 -17.86 19.41 3.97
CA THR A 306 -18.42 20.61 4.60
C THR A 306 -17.34 21.65 4.88
N ASN A 307 -16.17 21.22 5.36
CA ASN A 307 -15.05 22.12 5.60
C ASN A 307 -14.56 22.80 4.31
N MET A 308 -14.48 22.06 3.20
CA MET A 308 -14.09 22.63 1.90
C MET A 308 -15.07 23.69 1.38
N LYS A 309 -16.37 23.56 1.72
CA LYS A 309 -17.38 24.54 1.32
C LYS A 309 -17.32 25.86 2.09
N ASN A 310 -16.78 25.83 3.30
CA ASN A 310 -16.77 26.97 4.21
C ASN A 310 -15.49 27.82 4.08
N ASN A 311 -14.56 27.39 3.23
CA ASN A 311 -13.35 28.12 2.87
C ASN A 311 -13.43 28.61 1.41
#